data_1168acd114c1cc7b56fa9b5756344051
#
_entry.id   1168acd114c1cc7b56fa9b5756344051
#
_cell.length_a   1.000
_cell.length_b   1.000
_cell.length_c   1.000
_cell.angle_alpha   90.00
_cell.angle_beta   90.00
_cell.angle_gamma   90.00
#
_symmetry.space_group_name_H-M   'P 1'
#
loop_
_entity.id
_entity.type
_entity.pdbx_description
1 polymer ?
#
loop_
_entity_poly.entity_id
_entity_poly.type
_entity_poly.pdbx_seq_one_letter_code
_entity_poly.pdbx_strand_id
1 'polypeptide(L)'
;MIKNKALLGILFFIGSLFSSYSCSKENDTENDHLKNKTARVVGYLSSDNYSKISSIQFCKLTHLNLSFANPDYKGNLIFDGDIDAVIKYVRNVNPNIKISISIAGGVISAEQAANWSLLIDKPENRPGFIKKIIDFVEVHKLDGVDVDLEWDAVTTGYSGFVIELKNTIKSKNKLITAALPNNTRFTNISNEALNAFDFINIMAYDMTGPWAPEKPGQHSSFSDAKLGIDFWNKLQNVPNEKLTLGVPFYGYNFTDATVTSATYGQIVAAGKQFAEQDELGKIYYNGRPTIEQKVQLASETTGGIMIWEIAQDSFDEYSLLDVIHKKYTKLGFITTDLCGN
;
A
#
# COMPACT_ATOMS: atom_id res chain seq x y z
N MET A 1 -75.93 10.20 -50.60
CA MET A 1 -76.89 9.30 -49.92
C MET A 1 -76.45 9.21 -48.48
N ILE A 2 -77.03 9.98 -47.56
CA ILE A 2 -78.08 9.55 -46.61
C ILE A 2 -77.46 8.55 -45.58
N LYS A 3 -77.45 8.79 -44.37
CA LYS A 3 -78.16 9.30 -43.18
C LYS A 3 -77.40 8.74 -41.98
N ASN A 4 -77.36 9.10 -40.82
CA ASN A 4 -78.03 9.86 -39.76
C ASN A 4 -77.26 9.61 -38.46
N LYS A 5 -77.06 10.62 -37.80
CA LYS A 5 -77.45 10.99 -36.41
C LYS A 5 -77.60 9.84 -35.38
N ALA A 6 -76.82 9.95 -34.29
CA ALA A 6 -77.42 10.00 -32.96
C ALA A 6 -76.48 10.62 -31.97
N LEU A 7 -76.97 11.60 -31.27
CA LEU A 7 -76.49 12.38 -30.15
C LEU A 7 -76.86 11.62 -28.90
N LEU A 8 -75.90 11.41 -27.97
CA LEU A 8 -76.26 11.29 -26.56
C LEU A 8 -75.07 11.76 -25.71
N GLY A 9 -75.36 12.80 -25.00
CA GLY A 9 -74.42 13.36 -24.00
C GLY A 9 -74.36 12.52 -22.72
N ILE A 10 -73.48 12.85 -21.87
CA ILE A 10 -73.70 12.89 -20.41
C ILE A 10 -72.41 12.93 -19.64
N LEU A 11 -72.36 13.89 -18.75
CA LEU A 11 -71.69 14.05 -17.49
C LEU A 11 -70.17 14.06 -17.40
N PHE A 12 -69.70 15.26 -17.11
CA PHE A 12 -68.48 15.58 -16.42
C PHE A 12 -68.50 14.99 -15.00
N PHE A 13 -67.47 14.17 -14.69
CA PHE A 13 -67.04 13.94 -13.32
C PHE A 13 -65.61 14.47 -13.19
N ILE A 14 -65.49 15.60 -12.49
CA ILE A 14 -64.21 16.16 -12.11
C ILE A 14 -63.74 15.35 -10.90
N GLY A 15 -62.83 14.40 -11.15
CA GLY A 15 -62.06 13.72 -10.11
C GLY A 15 -60.70 14.39 -9.94
N SER A 16 -60.54 15.18 -8.89
CA SER A 16 -59.28 15.74 -8.47
C SER A 16 -58.32 14.62 -8.02
N LEU A 17 -57.39 14.28 -8.88
CA LEU A 17 -56.25 13.45 -8.50
C LEU A 17 -55.23 14.31 -7.76
N PHE A 18 -55.20 14.18 -6.43
CA PHE A 18 -54.04 14.58 -5.64
C PHE A 18 -52.90 13.67 -5.99
N SER A 19 -51.97 14.17 -6.78
CA SER A 19 -50.66 13.53 -7.02
C SER A 19 -49.82 13.81 -5.80
N SER A 20 -49.73 12.84 -4.89
CA SER A 20 -48.74 12.82 -3.83
C SER A 20 -47.39 12.59 -4.45
N TYR A 21 -46.57 13.65 -4.52
CA TYR A 21 -45.15 13.53 -4.79
C TYR A 21 -44.51 12.78 -3.61
N SER A 22 -44.29 11.51 -3.82
CA SER A 22 -43.38 10.73 -2.97
C SER A 22 -41.98 11.15 -3.35
N CYS A 23 -41.32 11.93 -2.47
CA CYS A 23 -39.91 12.21 -2.53
C CYS A 23 -39.19 10.89 -2.23
N SER A 24 -38.76 10.17 -3.26
CA SER A 24 -37.94 8.98 -3.09
C SER A 24 -36.58 9.40 -2.57
N LYS A 25 -36.28 8.92 -1.38
CA LYS A 25 -34.92 8.91 -0.81
C LYS A 25 -34.06 7.93 -1.64
N GLU A 26 -33.45 8.38 -2.71
CA GLU A 26 -32.53 7.57 -3.52
C GLU A 26 -31.05 7.90 -3.32
N ASN A 27 -30.72 8.77 -2.34
CA ASN A 27 -29.31 9.18 -2.15
C ASN A 27 -28.63 8.65 -0.88
N ASP A 28 -29.30 7.80 -0.07
CA ASP A 28 -28.71 7.33 1.19
C ASP A 28 -27.99 5.97 1.09
N THR A 29 -28.21 5.20 0.01
CA THR A 29 -27.64 3.84 -0.08
C THR A 29 -26.20 3.80 -0.56
N GLU A 30 -25.76 4.74 -1.39
CA GLU A 30 -24.37 4.80 -1.86
C GLU A 30 -23.40 5.31 -0.76
N ASN A 31 -23.87 6.23 0.08
CA ASN A 31 -23.11 6.72 1.23
C ASN A 31 -23.04 5.73 2.40
N ASP A 32 -24.02 4.85 2.55
CA ASP A 32 -24.01 3.84 3.63
C ASP A 32 -23.06 2.67 3.35
N HIS A 33 -22.86 2.33 2.06
CA HIS A 33 -21.86 1.33 1.66
C HIS A 33 -20.41 1.82 1.83
N LEU A 34 -20.16 3.13 1.77
CA LEU A 34 -18.85 3.72 1.99
C LEU A 34 -18.50 3.83 3.49
N LYS A 35 -19.48 4.05 4.34
CA LYS A 35 -19.29 4.21 5.80
C LYS A 35 -18.77 2.97 6.53
N ASN A 36 -18.79 1.81 5.91
CA ASN A 36 -18.31 0.55 6.48
C ASN A 36 -17.06 -0.03 5.79
N LYS A 37 -16.45 0.70 4.84
CA LYS A 37 -15.21 0.26 4.20
C LYS A 37 -14.01 0.69 5.03
N THR A 38 -13.18 -0.27 5.43
CA THR A 38 -11.85 0.00 5.98
C THR A 38 -10.84 0.05 4.84
N ALA A 39 -10.07 1.12 4.74
CA ALA A 39 -8.91 1.17 3.87
C ALA A 39 -7.68 0.64 4.61
N ARG A 40 -6.81 -0.12 3.91
CA ARG A 40 -5.48 -0.42 4.44
C ARG A 40 -4.61 0.83 4.35
N VAL A 41 -3.93 1.13 5.45
CA VAL A 41 -2.83 2.10 5.48
C VAL A 41 -1.62 1.34 5.98
N VAL A 42 -0.74 0.97 5.04
CA VAL A 42 0.44 0.12 5.28
C VAL A 42 1.65 1.02 5.36
N GLY A 43 2.38 1.01 6.46
CA GLY A 43 3.65 1.74 6.59
C GLY A 43 4.83 0.77 6.60
N TYR A 44 5.90 1.12 5.88
CA TYR A 44 7.21 0.48 6.07
C TYR A 44 8.03 1.29 7.07
N LEU A 45 8.79 0.60 7.90
CA LEU A 45 9.72 1.20 8.85
C LEU A 45 11.06 0.48 8.80
N SER A 46 12.08 1.16 8.26
CA SER A 46 13.46 0.67 8.26
C SER A 46 14.08 0.70 9.67
N SER A 47 14.87 -0.31 10.00
CA SER A 47 15.61 -0.36 11.27
C SER A 47 16.53 0.83 11.49
N ASP A 48 17.05 1.43 10.42
CA ASP A 48 17.88 2.65 10.47
C ASP A 48 17.14 3.86 11.05
N ASN A 49 15.79 3.84 11.01
CA ASN A 49 14.94 4.91 11.46
C ASN A 49 14.22 4.65 12.80
N TYR A 50 14.59 3.61 13.54
CA TYR A 50 13.98 3.28 14.83
C TYR A 50 14.11 4.37 15.89
N SER A 51 15.09 5.25 15.77
CA SER A 51 15.23 6.44 16.63
C SER A 51 14.05 7.41 16.52
N LYS A 52 13.27 7.36 15.43
CA LYS A 52 12.13 8.24 15.19
C LYS A 52 10.78 7.65 15.62
N ILE A 53 10.79 6.44 16.18
CA ILE A 53 9.56 5.69 16.50
C ILE A 53 8.56 6.47 17.35
N SER A 54 9.04 7.28 18.29
CA SER A 54 8.20 8.10 19.17
C SER A 54 7.46 9.25 18.45
N SER A 55 7.90 9.62 17.26
CA SER A 55 7.28 10.68 16.46
C SER A 55 6.21 10.16 15.49
N ILE A 56 6.18 8.85 15.24
CA ILE A 56 5.28 8.22 14.27
C ILE A 56 3.88 8.03 14.85
N GLN A 57 2.86 8.40 14.10
CA GLN A 57 1.45 8.31 14.51
C GLN A 57 0.85 6.94 14.12
N PHE A 58 1.23 5.90 14.84
CA PHE A 58 0.82 4.51 14.55
C PHE A 58 -0.70 4.30 14.58
N CYS A 59 -1.46 5.16 15.26
CA CYS A 59 -2.93 5.11 15.27
C CYS A 59 -3.57 5.40 13.91
N LYS A 60 -2.79 5.88 12.93
CA LYS A 60 -3.23 6.12 11.55
C LYS A 60 -2.84 4.98 10.60
N LEU A 61 -2.21 3.93 11.09
CA LEU A 61 -1.80 2.76 10.33
C LEU A 61 -2.65 1.55 10.69
N THR A 62 -2.98 0.74 9.69
CA THR A 62 -3.58 -0.59 9.87
C THR A 62 -2.55 -1.71 9.88
N HIS A 63 -1.44 -1.50 9.15
CA HIS A 63 -0.36 -2.46 8.97
C HIS A 63 0.99 -1.76 9.08
N LEU A 64 1.96 -2.46 9.63
CA LEU A 64 3.35 -2.03 9.72
C LEU A 64 4.25 -3.17 9.23
N ASN A 65 5.07 -2.90 8.22
CA ASN A 65 6.11 -3.79 7.74
C ASN A 65 7.46 -3.33 8.28
N LEU A 66 8.08 -4.13 9.15
CA LEU A 66 9.43 -3.89 9.66
C LEU A 66 10.45 -4.37 8.63
N SER A 67 11.35 -3.53 8.16
CA SER A 67 12.24 -3.80 7.03
C SER A 67 13.71 -3.58 7.39
N PHE A 68 14.62 -4.43 6.92
CA PHE A 68 14.39 -5.68 6.23
C PHE A 68 15.11 -6.83 6.94
N ALA A 69 14.56 -8.05 6.87
CA ALA A 69 15.26 -9.24 7.28
C ALA A 69 15.78 -10.03 6.09
N ASN A 70 17.03 -10.48 6.17
CA ASN A 70 17.66 -11.27 5.13
C ASN A 70 18.23 -12.58 5.71
N PRO A 71 18.25 -13.70 4.97
CA PRO A 71 18.76 -14.94 5.48
C PRO A 71 20.29 -15.01 5.45
N ASP A 72 20.87 -15.64 6.46
CA ASP A 72 22.22 -16.19 6.36
C ASP A 72 22.23 -17.46 5.47
N TYR A 73 23.42 -17.99 5.21
CA TYR A 73 23.55 -19.21 4.39
C TYR A 73 22.87 -20.47 4.99
N LYS A 74 22.53 -20.43 6.28
CA LYS A 74 21.77 -21.48 6.96
C LYS A 74 20.27 -21.23 6.93
N GLY A 75 19.82 -20.07 6.43
CA GLY A 75 18.43 -19.64 6.36
C GLY A 75 17.92 -19.02 7.67
N ASN A 76 18.77 -18.65 8.63
CA ASN A 76 18.31 -17.85 9.76
C ASN A 76 18.09 -16.43 9.31
N LEU A 77 16.93 -15.85 9.63
CA LEU A 77 16.66 -14.44 9.33
C LEU A 77 17.50 -13.55 10.24
N ILE A 78 18.29 -12.69 9.62
CA ILE A 78 19.08 -11.64 10.28
C ILE A 78 18.31 -10.33 10.09
N PHE A 79 18.08 -9.64 11.18
CA PHE A 79 17.43 -8.34 11.23
C PHE A 79 18.25 -7.40 12.12
N ASP A 80 18.51 -6.20 11.64
CA ASP A 80 19.25 -5.21 12.42
C ASP A 80 18.31 -4.44 13.35
N GLY A 81 18.77 -4.20 14.59
CA GLY A 81 18.02 -3.47 15.62
C GLY A 81 17.18 -4.34 16.56
N ASP A 82 16.64 -3.71 17.59
CA ASP A 82 15.81 -4.36 18.61
C ASP A 82 14.34 -4.41 18.15
N ILE A 83 14.02 -5.45 17.37
CA ILE A 83 12.68 -5.69 16.82
C ILE A 83 11.62 -5.83 17.93
N ASP A 84 11.95 -6.47 19.04
CA ASP A 84 11.01 -6.73 20.15
C ASP A 84 10.65 -5.44 20.88
N ALA A 85 11.60 -4.55 21.09
CA ALA A 85 11.34 -3.23 21.67
C ALA A 85 10.41 -2.41 20.77
N VAL A 86 10.63 -2.44 19.45
CA VAL A 86 9.78 -1.74 18.47
C VAL A 86 8.37 -2.32 18.46
N ILE A 87 8.22 -3.64 18.36
CA ILE A 87 6.90 -4.31 18.38
C ILE A 87 6.16 -3.97 19.68
N LYS A 88 6.83 -4.02 20.82
CA LYS A 88 6.24 -3.69 22.11
C LYS A 88 5.76 -2.23 22.14
N TYR A 89 6.59 -1.30 21.68
CA TYR A 89 6.23 0.12 21.62
C TYR A 89 5.01 0.34 20.74
N VAL A 90 5.04 -0.17 19.51
CA VAL A 90 3.96 0.00 18.53
C VAL A 90 2.65 -0.57 19.04
N ARG A 91 2.64 -1.77 19.62
CA ARG A 91 1.42 -2.39 20.16
C ARG A 91 0.89 -1.73 21.42
N ASN A 92 1.75 -1.09 22.20
CA ASN A 92 1.30 -0.27 23.32
C ASN A 92 0.55 0.99 22.83
N VAL A 93 0.96 1.56 21.69
CA VAL A 93 0.30 2.72 21.06
C VAL A 93 -0.93 2.29 20.27
N ASN A 94 -0.81 1.25 19.45
CA ASN A 94 -1.88 0.72 18.61
C ASN A 94 -1.98 -0.81 18.79
N PRO A 95 -2.85 -1.30 19.68
CA PRO A 95 -2.97 -2.74 19.96
C PRO A 95 -3.56 -3.54 18.79
N ASN A 96 -4.21 -2.89 17.83
CA ASN A 96 -4.90 -3.55 16.72
C ASN A 96 -4.07 -3.60 15.42
N ILE A 97 -2.92 -2.92 15.38
CA ILE A 97 -2.06 -2.88 14.19
C ILE A 97 -1.53 -4.28 13.85
N LYS A 98 -1.54 -4.61 12.56
CA LYS A 98 -0.89 -5.83 12.06
C LYS A 98 0.58 -5.54 11.76
N ILE A 99 1.48 -6.30 12.38
CA ILE A 99 2.92 -6.10 12.22
C ILE A 99 3.51 -7.31 11.49
N SER A 100 4.13 -7.08 10.33
CA SER A 100 4.82 -8.10 9.54
C SER A 100 6.31 -7.81 9.46
N ILE A 101 7.11 -8.84 9.23
CA ILE A 101 8.49 -8.69 8.79
C ILE A 101 8.53 -8.62 7.27
N SER A 102 9.17 -7.60 6.71
CA SER A 102 9.49 -7.54 5.29
C SER A 102 10.85 -8.16 5.04
N ILE A 103 10.90 -9.11 4.10
CA ILE A 103 12.08 -9.90 3.78
C ILE A 103 12.66 -9.52 2.43
N ALA A 104 13.96 -9.44 2.34
CA ALA A 104 14.83 -9.02 1.25
C ALA A 104 15.00 -7.50 1.14
N GLY A 105 14.16 -6.79 0.38
CA GLY A 105 14.30 -5.37 0.04
C GLY A 105 15.02 -5.14 -1.30
N GLY A 106 14.94 -3.91 -1.81
CA GLY A 106 15.47 -3.54 -3.14
C GLY A 106 17.00 -3.45 -3.21
N VAL A 107 17.69 -3.37 -2.06
CA VAL A 107 19.16 -3.30 -1.99
C VAL A 107 19.66 -4.42 -1.09
N ILE A 108 20.13 -5.50 -1.68
CA ILE A 108 20.73 -6.63 -1.00
C ILE A 108 22.20 -6.82 -1.46
N SER A 109 23.06 -7.32 -0.57
CA SER A 109 24.44 -7.65 -0.93
C SER A 109 24.51 -8.88 -1.84
N ALA A 110 25.62 -9.05 -2.54
CA ALA A 110 25.87 -10.26 -3.35
C ALA A 110 25.80 -11.54 -2.50
N GLU A 111 26.23 -11.49 -1.24
CA GLU A 111 26.11 -12.62 -0.32
C GLU A 111 24.64 -12.91 0.03
N GLN A 112 23.83 -11.90 0.31
CA GLN A 112 22.40 -12.07 0.57
C GLN A 112 21.68 -12.64 -0.67
N ALA A 113 21.98 -12.13 -1.88
CA ALA A 113 21.41 -12.65 -3.11
C ALA A 113 21.76 -14.14 -3.32
N ALA A 114 23.01 -14.54 -3.05
CA ALA A 114 23.44 -15.93 -3.11
C ALA A 114 22.72 -16.81 -2.07
N ASN A 115 22.51 -16.31 -0.86
CA ASN A 115 21.76 -17.00 0.19
C ASN A 115 20.30 -17.19 -0.21
N TRP A 116 19.65 -16.16 -0.76
CA TRP A 116 18.29 -16.27 -1.29
C TRP A 116 18.19 -17.36 -2.36
N SER A 117 19.04 -17.32 -3.40
CA SER A 117 19.05 -18.33 -4.45
C SER A 117 19.29 -19.74 -3.91
N LEU A 118 20.28 -19.92 -2.99
CA LEU A 118 20.54 -21.21 -2.34
C LEU A 118 19.30 -21.78 -1.64
N LEU A 119 18.52 -20.92 -0.98
CA LEU A 119 17.44 -21.36 -0.12
C LEU A 119 16.11 -21.57 -0.85
N ILE A 120 15.85 -20.83 -1.97
CA ILE A 120 14.56 -20.91 -2.63
C ILE A 120 14.58 -21.59 -3.99
N ASP A 121 15.71 -21.63 -4.73
CA ASP A 121 15.73 -22.22 -6.07
C ASP A 121 15.61 -23.75 -6.06
N LYS A 122 16.16 -24.38 -5.03
CA LYS A 122 16.05 -25.83 -4.86
C LYS A 122 14.84 -26.19 -4.01
N PRO A 123 13.87 -26.95 -4.55
CA PRO A 123 12.66 -27.33 -3.80
C PRO A 123 12.95 -27.99 -2.45
N GLU A 124 14.03 -28.81 -2.38
CA GLU A 124 14.41 -29.51 -1.17
C GLU A 124 14.87 -28.59 -0.03
N ASN A 125 15.32 -27.37 -0.32
CA ASN A 125 15.80 -26.42 0.69
C ASN A 125 14.65 -25.58 1.29
N ARG A 126 13.59 -25.35 0.52
CA ARG A 126 12.48 -24.45 0.92
C ARG A 126 11.79 -24.84 2.21
N PRO A 127 11.44 -26.11 2.47
CA PRO A 127 10.73 -26.45 3.72
C PRO A 127 11.51 -26.09 4.98
N GLY A 128 12.83 -26.31 4.97
CA GLY A 128 13.69 -25.94 6.09
C GLY A 128 13.80 -24.43 6.29
N PHE A 129 13.91 -23.68 5.20
CA PHE A 129 13.95 -22.22 5.24
C PHE A 129 12.60 -21.62 5.66
N ILE A 130 11.50 -22.08 5.08
CA ILE A 130 10.13 -21.64 5.44
C ILE A 130 9.88 -21.88 6.94
N LYS A 131 10.31 -23.04 7.47
CA LYS A 131 10.19 -23.27 8.92
C LYS A 131 10.89 -22.18 9.73
N LYS A 132 12.09 -21.76 9.36
CA LYS A 132 12.82 -20.70 10.07
C LYS A 132 12.15 -19.34 9.97
N ILE A 133 11.56 -19.02 8.82
CA ILE A 133 10.73 -17.80 8.66
C ILE A 133 9.54 -17.86 9.65
N ILE A 134 8.84 -19.00 9.71
CA ILE A 134 7.71 -19.18 10.62
C ILE A 134 8.15 -19.10 12.07
N ASP A 135 9.25 -19.77 12.43
CA ASP A 135 9.80 -19.71 13.78
C ASP A 135 10.13 -18.25 14.19
N PHE A 136 10.70 -17.44 13.27
CA PHE A 136 10.96 -16.02 13.49
C PHE A 136 9.65 -15.24 13.74
N VAL A 137 8.64 -15.45 12.88
CA VAL A 137 7.32 -14.81 13.02
C VAL A 137 6.66 -15.16 14.36
N GLU A 138 6.76 -16.41 14.79
CA GLU A 138 6.16 -16.87 16.06
C GLU A 138 6.92 -16.34 17.28
N VAL A 139 8.25 -16.38 17.26
CA VAL A 139 9.09 -15.89 18.37
C VAL A 139 8.85 -14.40 18.64
N HIS A 140 8.81 -13.59 17.58
CA HIS A 140 8.58 -12.15 17.69
C HIS A 140 7.07 -11.78 17.68
N LYS A 141 6.17 -12.77 17.71
CA LYS A 141 4.71 -12.56 17.73
C LYS A 141 4.21 -11.66 16.59
N LEU A 142 4.80 -11.78 15.42
CA LEU A 142 4.42 -11.02 14.23
C LEU A 142 3.09 -11.53 13.65
N ASP A 143 2.41 -10.69 12.88
CA ASP A 143 1.13 -11.02 12.22
C ASP A 143 1.32 -11.57 10.81
N GLY A 144 2.52 -11.49 10.23
CA GLY A 144 2.76 -11.95 8.87
C GLY A 144 4.19 -11.80 8.36
N VAL A 145 4.32 -12.11 7.08
CA VAL A 145 5.53 -11.93 6.28
C VAL A 145 5.17 -11.11 5.05
N ASP A 146 5.96 -10.10 4.77
CA ASP A 146 5.91 -9.34 3.53
C ASP A 146 7.10 -9.73 2.65
N VAL A 147 6.85 -10.14 1.41
CA VAL A 147 7.85 -10.63 0.46
C VAL A 147 8.24 -9.49 -0.47
N ASP A 148 9.40 -8.92 -0.25
CA ASP A 148 9.95 -7.79 -1.02
C ASP A 148 11.22 -8.21 -1.76
N LEU A 149 11.17 -9.37 -2.46
CA LEU A 149 12.25 -9.77 -3.34
C LEU A 149 12.16 -9.01 -4.66
N GLU A 150 13.23 -8.33 -5.01
CA GLU A 150 13.28 -7.47 -6.19
C GLU A 150 14.39 -7.89 -7.15
N TRP A 151 14.29 -7.45 -8.40
CA TRP A 151 15.29 -7.59 -9.45
C TRP A 151 15.86 -9.02 -9.55
N ASP A 152 17.17 -9.19 -9.38
CA ASP A 152 17.87 -10.47 -9.49
C ASP A 152 17.55 -11.45 -8.34
N ALA A 153 16.93 -10.98 -7.26
CA ALA A 153 16.45 -11.85 -6.18
C ALA A 153 15.15 -12.59 -6.54
N VAL A 154 14.44 -12.16 -7.59
CA VAL A 154 13.27 -12.88 -8.14
C VAL A 154 13.75 -14.01 -9.04
N THR A 155 14.36 -15.03 -8.44
CA THR A 155 14.94 -16.19 -9.12
C THR A 155 13.88 -17.22 -9.51
N THR A 156 14.30 -18.32 -10.14
CA THR A 156 13.40 -19.42 -10.58
C THR A 156 12.63 -20.07 -9.44
N GLY A 157 13.15 -20.00 -8.22
CA GLY A 157 12.51 -20.53 -7.01
C GLY A 157 11.40 -19.68 -6.41
N TYR A 158 11.27 -18.42 -6.83
CA TYR A 158 10.36 -17.45 -6.23
C TYR A 158 8.92 -17.97 -6.08
N SER A 159 8.32 -18.40 -7.18
CA SER A 159 6.91 -18.87 -7.15
C SER A 159 6.70 -20.08 -6.25
N GLY A 160 7.60 -21.05 -6.31
CA GLY A 160 7.54 -22.23 -5.44
C GLY A 160 7.66 -21.84 -3.96
N PHE A 161 8.60 -20.97 -3.65
CA PHE A 161 8.79 -20.45 -2.29
C PHE A 161 7.52 -19.74 -1.77
N VAL A 162 6.94 -18.82 -2.54
CA VAL A 162 5.74 -18.06 -2.14
C VAL A 162 4.55 -18.99 -1.90
N ILE A 163 4.32 -19.97 -2.79
CA ILE A 163 3.20 -20.91 -2.68
C ILE A 163 3.37 -21.80 -1.44
N GLU A 164 4.57 -22.33 -1.22
CA GLU A 164 4.87 -23.18 -0.07
C GLU A 164 4.80 -22.38 1.26
N LEU A 165 5.30 -21.14 1.26
CA LEU A 165 5.18 -20.24 2.41
C LEU A 165 3.71 -19.95 2.72
N LYS A 166 2.87 -19.63 1.70
CA LYS A 166 1.42 -19.41 1.89
C LYS A 166 0.75 -20.63 2.52
N ASN A 167 1.03 -21.82 2.02
CA ASN A 167 0.42 -23.06 2.52
C ASN A 167 0.77 -23.30 3.99
N THR A 168 1.99 -22.97 4.38
CA THR A 168 2.46 -23.11 5.77
C THR A 168 1.89 -22.05 6.68
N ILE A 169 1.95 -20.78 6.28
CA ILE A 169 1.58 -19.63 7.12
C ILE A 169 0.06 -19.52 7.32
N LYS A 170 -0.73 -19.98 6.34
CA LYS A 170 -2.19 -19.99 6.41
C LYS A 170 -2.71 -20.80 7.61
N SER A 171 -2.07 -21.92 7.92
CA SER A 171 -2.44 -22.76 9.06
C SER A 171 -2.24 -22.06 10.42
N LYS A 172 -1.46 -20.97 10.44
CA LYS A 172 -1.15 -20.15 11.61
C LYS A 172 -1.99 -18.87 11.67
N ASN A 173 -2.90 -18.67 10.74
CA ASN A 173 -3.70 -17.44 10.61
C ASN A 173 -2.85 -16.17 10.52
N LYS A 174 -1.74 -16.24 9.77
CA LYS A 174 -0.80 -15.14 9.52
C LYS A 174 -0.91 -14.65 8.08
N LEU A 175 -0.56 -13.40 7.86
CA LEU A 175 -0.58 -12.76 6.55
C LEU A 175 0.66 -13.12 5.74
N ILE A 176 0.48 -13.17 4.43
CA ILE A 176 1.56 -13.09 3.45
C ILE A 176 1.24 -11.97 2.47
N THR A 177 2.12 -10.98 2.36
CA THR A 177 1.99 -9.85 1.44
C THR A 177 3.22 -9.77 0.54
N ALA A 178 3.20 -8.88 -0.44
CA ALA A 178 4.37 -8.60 -1.26
C ALA A 178 4.45 -7.12 -1.59
N ALA A 179 5.67 -6.61 -1.81
CA ALA A 179 5.92 -5.40 -2.58
C ALA A 179 6.32 -5.80 -4.00
N LEU A 180 5.68 -5.20 -5.00
CA LEU A 180 5.95 -5.49 -6.41
C LEU A 180 6.12 -4.18 -7.20
N PRO A 181 6.96 -4.20 -8.27
CA PRO A 181 7.21 -3.02 -9.11
C PRO A 181 5.93 -2.44 -9.70
N ASN A 182 5.95 -1.13 -10.00
CA ASN A 182 4.78 -0.40 -10.49
C ASN A 182 4.10 -1.06 -11.70
N ASN A 183 4.85 -1.31 -12.75
CA ASN A 183 4.31 -1.78 -14.04
C ASN A 183 5.15 -2.89 -14.68
N THR A 184 5.80 -3.68 -13.85
CA THR A 184 6.62 -4.80 -14.29
C THR A 184 6.31 -6.03 -13.46
N ARG A 185 6.05 -7.14 -14.13
CA ARG A 185 5.98 -8.46 -13.52
C ARG A 185 7.19 -9.27 -13.93
N PHE A 186 7.99 -9.72 -12.98
CA PHE A 186 9.10 -10.62 -13.26
C PHE A 186 8.59 -11.97 -13.76
N THR A 187 9.30 -12.57 -14.72
CA THR A 187 8.90 -13.82 -15.38
C THR A 187 8.77 -15.01 -14.40
N ASN A 188 9.50 -14.95 -13.31
CA ASN A 188 9.49 -16.00 -12.27
C ASN A 188 8.32 -15.87 -11.28
N ILE A 189 7.45 -14.90 -11.44
CA ILE A 189 6.23 -14.76 -10.63
C ILE A 189 5.05 -15.38 -11.37
N SER A 190 4.60 -16.54 -10.94
CA SER A 190 3.44 -17.24 -11.52
C SER A 190 2.10 -16.61 -11.08
N ASN A 191 1.01 -16.94 -11.78
CA ASN A 191 -0.33 -16.52 -11.34
C ASN A 191 -0.70 -17.13 -9.98
N GLU A 192 -0.25 -18.34 -9.70
CA GLU A 192 -0.46 -19.01 -8.41
C GLU A 192 0.23 -18.26 -7.27
N ALA A 193 1.47 -17.80 -7.49
CA ALA A 193 2.18 -16.98 -6.52
C ALA A 193 1.49 -15.62 -6.29
N LEU A 194 1.01 -14.94 -7.35
CA LEU A 194 0.21 -13.72 -7.20
C LEU A 194 -1.06 -13.96 -6.38
N ASN A 195 -1.76 -15.07 -6.64
CA ASN A 195 -2.98 -15.43 -5.91
C ASN A 195 -2.72 -15.82 -4.45
N ALA A 196 -1.51 -16.25 -4.12
CA ALA A 196 -1.13 -16.64 -2.77
C ALA A 196 -1.06 -15.46 -1.80
N PHE A 197 -0.78 -14.25 -2.28
CA PHE A 197 -0.73 -13.07 -1.43
C PHE A 197 -2.11 -12.66 -0.93
N ASP A 198 -2.20 -12.22 0.32
CA ASP A 198 -3.40 -11.64 0.89
C ASP A 198 -3.65 -10.24 0.33
N PHE A 199 -2.58 -9.46 0.12
CA PHE A 199 -2.58 -8.26 -0.70
C PHE A 199 -1.15 -7.95 -1.22
N ILE A 200 -1.07 -7.04 -2.20
CA ILE A 200 0.14 -6.64 -2.90
C ILE A 200 0.30 -5.13 -2.79
N ASN A 201 1.46 -4.69 -2.34
CA ASN A 201 1.88 -3.31 -2.28
C ASN A 201 2.52 -2.93 -3.63
N ILE A 202 1.87 -2.07 -4.42
CA ILE A 202 2.41 -1.59 -5.69
C ILE A 202 3.43 -0.50 -5.40
N MET A 203 4.69 -0.70 -5.74
CA MET A 203 5.74 0.32 -5.60
C MET A 203 5.62 1.36 -6.74
N ALA A 204 4.63 2.26 -6.63
CA ALA A 204 4.34 3.28 -7.64
C ALA A 204 5.25 4.51 -7.48
N TYR A 205 6.53 4.25 -7.35
CA TYR A 205 7.61 5.22 -7.20
C TYR A 205 8.90 4.66 -7.83
N ASP A 206 9.96 5.47 -7.83
CA ASP A 206 11.26 5.13 -8.40
C ASP A 206 11.27 4.95 -9.91
N MET A 207 10.45 5.75 -10.62
CA MET A 207 10.45 5.78 -12.09
C MET A 207 11.73 6.44 -12.65
N THR A 208 12.41 7.25 -11.86
CA THR A 208 13.75 7.81 -12.09
C THR A 208 14.46 8.01 -10.76
N GLY A 209 15.79 8.14 -10.76
CA GLY A 209 16.57 8.27 -9.54
C GLY A 209 18.08 8.18 -9.80
N PRO A 210 18.88 7.78 -8.80
CA PRO A 210 20.35 7.68 -8.93
C PRO A 210 20.84 6.80 -10.07
N TRP A 211 20.06 5.86 -10.54
CA TRP A 211 20.37 4.98 -11.69
C TRP A 211 20.10 5.62 -13.05
N ALA A 212 19.49 6.80 -13.10
CA ALA A 212 19.18 7.54 -14.32
C ALA A 212 19.40 9.05 -14.12
N PRO A 213 20.64 9.49 -13.75
CA PRO A 213 20.92 10.89 -13.41
C PRO A 213 20.69 11.86 -14.58
N GLU A 214 20.69 11.35 -15.81
CA GLU A 214 20.39 12.12 -17.02
C GLU A 214 18.89 12.36 -17.25
N LYS A 215 18.01 11.80 -16.39
CA LYS A 215 16.53 11.90 -16.49
C LYS A 215 15.93 12.53 -15.24
N PRO A 216 16.25 13.81 -14.93
CA PRO A 216 15.64 14.49 -13.80
C PRO A 216 14.13 14.62 -14.02
N GLY A 217 13.34 14.39 -12.96
CA GLY A 217 11.89 14.49 -13.02
C GLY A 217 11.19 13.76 -11.87
N GLN A 218 9.87 13.74 -11.94
CA GLN A 218 9.04 13.06 -10.96
C GLN A 218 9.27 11.54 -11.01
N HIS A 219 9.67 10.99 -9.87
CA HIS A 219 9.86 9.55 -9.73
C HIS A 219 8.56 8.82 -9.31
N SER A 220 7.50 9.55 -8.99
CA SER A 220 6.22 9.01 -8.53
C SER A 220 5.08 9.95 -8.92
N SER A 221 4.81 10.10 -10.22
CA SER A 221 3.74 10.96 -10.70
C SER A 221 2.34 10.35 -10.44
N PHE A 222 1.29 11.16 -10.56
CA PHE A 222 -0.09 10.66 -10.52
C PHE A 222 -0.40 9.70 -11.69
N SER A 223 0.19 9.95 -12.86
CA SER A 223 0.07 9.05 -14.03
C SER A 223 0.72 7.70 -13.79
N ASP A 224 1.87 7.66 -13.12
CA ASP A 224 2.54 6.39 -12.75
C ASP A 224 1.70 5.59 -11.76
N ALA A 225 1.08 6.26 -10.79
CA ALA A 225 0.16 5.61 -9.85
C ALA A 225 -1.01 4.92 -10.57
N LYS A 226 -1.62 5.63 -11.53
CA LYS A 226 -2.71 5.05 -12.35
C LYS A 226 -2.22 3.90 -13.23
N LEU A 227 -1.05 4.06 -13.86
CA LEU A 227 -0.43 3.03 -14.69
C LEU A 227 -0.19 1.73 -13.90
N GLY A 228 0.34 1.83 -12.68
CA GLY A 228 0.60 0.69 -11.83
C GLY A 228 -0.68 -0.06 -11.43
N ILE A 229 -1.72 0.67 -11.02
CA ILE A 229 -3.02 0.06 -10.70
C ILE A 229 -3.59 -0.64 -11.94
N ASP A 230 -3.61 0.04 -13.09
CA ASP A 230 -4.13 -0.53 -14.33
C ASP A 230 -3.33 -1.76 -14.78
N PHE A 231 -2.02 -1.75 -14.61
CA PHE A 231 -1.16 -2.90 -14.90
C PHE A 231 -1.52 -4.11 -14.04
N TRP A 232 -1.55 -3.98 -12.72
CA TRP A 232 -1.81 -5.11 -11.84
C TRP A 232 -3.26 -5.58 -11.90
N ASN A 233 -4.21 -4.66 -11.96
CA ASN A 233 -5.63 -5.03 -12.02
C ASN A 233 -6.05 -5.54 -13.40
N LYS A 234 -5.81 -4.75 -14.47
CA LYS A 234 -6.36 -5.04 -15.79
C LYS A 234 -5.51 -6.03 -16.59
N LEU A 235 -4.17 -5.95 -16.50
CA LEU A 235 -3.28 -6.80 -17.28
C LEU A 235 -2.87 -8.07 -16.52
N GLN A 236 -2.70 -7.99 -15.20
CA GLN A 236 -2.32 -9.14 -14.38
C GLN A 236 -3.51 -9.80 -13.68
N ASN A 237 -4.73 -9.24 -13.79
CA ASN A 237 -5.97 -9.74 -13.21
C ASN A 237 -5.94 -9.87 -11.68
N VAL A 238 -5.18 -9.01 -10.98
CA VAL A 238 -5.21 -8.96 -9.52
C VAL A 238 -6.43 -8.15 -9.08
N PRO A 239 -7.31 -8.70 -8.22
CA PRO A 239 -8.48 -7.96 -7.73
C PRO A 239 -8.09 -6.64 -7.04
N ASN A 240 -8.87 -5.58 -7.26
CA ASN A 240 -8.62 -4.25 -6.71
C ASN A 240 -8.43 -4.25 -5.18
N GLU A 241 -9.26 -5.02 -4.48
CA GLU A 241 -9.21 -5.15 -3.03
C GLU A 241 -7.92 -5.82 -2.51
N LYS A 242 -7.18 -6.50 -3.38
CA LYS A 242 -5.86 -7.08 -3.07
C LYS A 242 -4.70 -6.13 -3.36
N LEU A 243 -4.94 -4.94 -3.88
CA LEU A 243 -3.89 -3.96 -4.20
C LEU A 243 -3.85 -2.85 -3.15
N THR A 244 -2.66 -2.35 -2.85
CA THR A 244 -2.44 -1.08 -2.18
C THR A 244 -1.54 -0.21 -3.05
N LEU A 245 -1.87 1.08 -3.18
CA LEU A 245 -1.07 2.01 -3.96
C LEU A 245 0.08 2.55 -3.13
N GLY A 246 1.31 2.30 -3.55
CA GLY A 246 2.51 2.81 -2.91
C GLY A 246 2.73 4.30 -3.17
N VAL A 247 3.09 5.03 -2.11
CA VAL A 247 3.46 6.43 -2.16
C VAL A 247 4.78 6.67 -1.43
N PRO A 248 5.68 7.51 -1.98
CA PRO A 248 6.95 7.81 -1.34
C PRO A 248 6.82 8.97 -0.35
N PHE A 249 7.50 8.88 0.79
CA PHE A 249 7.71 9.99 1.72
C PHE A 249 9.11 10.58 1.57
N TYR A 250 9.63 10.57 0.34
CA TYR A 250 10.95 11.10 -0.04
C TYR A 250 10.91 11.61 -1.48
N GLY A 251 12.00 12.25 -1.87
CA GLY A 251 12.25 12.67 -3.25
C GLY A 251 13.70 12.49 -3.65
N TYR A 252 13.98 12.71 -4.92
CA TYR A 252 15.33 12.67 -5.46
C TYR A 252 15.81 14.06 -5.86
N ASN A 253 17.06 14.37 -5.47
CA ASN A 253 17.74 15.62 -5.75
C ASN A 253 18.72 15.44 -6.92
N PHE A 254 18.40 16.06 -8.05
CA PHE A 254 19.19 16.08 -9.29
C PHE A 254 20.01 17.37 -9.45
N THR A 255 20.27 18.10 -8.38
CA THR A 255 21.02 19.36 -8.46
C THR A 255 22.46 19.11 -8.91
N ASP A 256 23.07 18.07 -8.39
CA ASP A 256 24.46 17.69 -8.69
C ASP A 256 24.51 16.48 -9.62
N ALA A 257 25.71 16.15 -10.10
CA ALA A 257 25.94 14.98 -10.95
C ALA A 257 25.61 13.66 -10.22
N THR A 258 25.76 13.62 -8.89
CA THR A 258 25.35 12.51 -8.07
C THR A 258 23.95 12.79 -7.51
N VAL A 259 22.98 12.01 -7.96
CA VAL A 259 21.60 12.11 -7.46
C VAL A 259 21.54 11.55 -6.05
N THR A 260 20.96 12.31 -5.13
CA THR A 260 20.77 11.90 -3.73
C THR A 260 19.28 11.88 -3.37
N SER A 261 18.92 11.14 -2.34
CA SER A 261 17.56 11.20 -1.77
C SER A 261 17.46 12.30 -0.72
N ALA A 262 16.25 12.85 -0.57
CA ALA A 262 15.88 13.75 0.53
C ALA A 262 14.57 13.29 1.13
N THR A 263 14.48 13.17 2.44
CA THR A 263 13.20 12.82 3.09
C THR A 263 12.20 13.96 2.93
N TYR A 264 10.91 13.64 2.88
CA TYR A 264 9.87 14.67 2.82
C TYR A 264 9.98 15.65 4.00
N GLY A 265 10.24 15.13 5.21
CA GLY A 265 10.46 15.99 6.38
C GLY A 265 11.61 16.99 6.20
N GLN A 266 12.74 16.59 5.57
CA GLN A 266 13.84 17.50 5.27
C GLN A 266 13.44 18.58 4.25
N ILE A 267 12.68 18.21 3.22
CA ILE A 267 12.20 19.13 2.18
C ILE A 267 11.30 20.20 2.82
N VAL A 268 10.34 19.79 3.63
CA VAL A 268 9.41 20.70 4.31
C VAL A 268 10.10 21.56 5.38
N ALA A 269 11.14 21.04 6.03
CA ALA A 269 11.95 21.81 6.96
C ALA A 269 12.72 22.96 6.28
N ALA A 270 13.06 22.84 4.99
CA ALA A 270 13.67 23.91 4.21
C ALA A 270 12.71 25.06 3.90
N GLY A 271 11.38 24.82 3.96
CA GLY A 271 10.35 25.82 3.80
C GLY A 271 8.97 25.19 3.77
N LYS A 272 8.07 25.65 4.64
CA LYS A 272 6.73 25.05 4.84
C LYS A 272 5.84 25.09 3.58
N GLN A 273 6.05 26.06 2.70
CA GLN A 273 5.36 26.14 1.40
C GLN A 273 5.64 24.93 0.49
N PHE A 274 6.75 24.23 0.68
CA PHE A 274 7.11 23.05 -0.10
C PHE A 274 6.23 21.84 0.20
N ALA A 275 5.50 21.86 1.31
CA ALA A 275 4.48 20.85 1.58
C ALA A 275 3.35 20.82 0.54
N GLU A 276 3.09 21.94 -0.13
CA GLU A 276 2.03 22.11 -1.13
C GLU A 276 2.54 21.99 -2.58
N GLN A 277 3.80 21.57 -2.77
CA GLN A 277 4.46 21.45 -4.08
C GLN A 277 5.00 20.05 -4.28
N ASP A 278 5.29 19.69 -5.54
CA ASP A 278 5.89 18.41 -5.92
C ASP A 278 7.36 18.56 -6.33
N GLU A 279 7.89 19.77 -6.26
CA GLU A 279 9.29 20.07 -6.60
C GLU A 279 9.85 21.24 -5.79
N LEU A 280 11.16 21.19 -5.54
CA LEU A 280 11.98 22.27 -4.98
C LEU A 280 13.26 22.36 -5.81
N GLY A 281 13.30 23.28 -6.78
CA GLY A 281 14.41 23.37 -7.74
C GLY A 281 14.53 22.11 -8.58
N LYS A 282 15.52 21.27 -8.31
CA LYS A 282 15.71 19.97 -8.95
C LYS A 282 15.49 18.79 -7.99
N ILE A 283 14.79 19.03 -6.88
CA ILE A 283 14.33 17.97 -5.99
C ILE A 283 12.88 17.66 -6.35
N TYR A 284 12.59 16.43 -6.73
CA TYR A 284 11.27 15.96 -7.13
C TYR A 284 10.73 14.98 -6.10
N TYR A 285 9.52 15.22 -5.61
CA TYR A 285 8.85 14.47 -4.53
C TYR A 285 7.33 14.55 -4.71
N ASN A 286 6.55 14.04 -3.76
CA ASN A 286 5.11 14.26 -3.71
C ASN A 286 4.75 15.16 -2.52
N GLY A 287 4.14 16.30 -2.79
CA GLY A 287 3.54 17.15 -1.79
C GLY A 287 2.13 16.70 -1.40
N ARG A 288 1.55 17.42 -0.43
CA ARG A 288 0.22 17.12 0.14
C ARG A 288 -0.90 17.02 -0.91
N PRO A 289 -1.00 17.93 -1.92
CA PRO A 289 -2.06 17.85 -2.93
C PRO A 289 -1.96 16.58 -3.79
N THR A 290 -0.76 16.16 -4.19
CA THR A 290 -0.55 14.94 -4.98
C THR A 290 -0.85 13.69 -4.16
N ILE A 291 -0.44 13.65 -2.89
CA ILE A 291 -0.83 12.55 -1.98
C ILE A 291 -2.35 12.49 -1.80
N GLU A 292 -3.04 13.63 -1.62
CA GLU A 292 -4.50 13.65 -1.51
C GLU A 292 -5.19 13.09 -2.78
N GLN A 293 -4.70 13.44 -3.98
CA GLN A 293 -5.19 12.90 -5.25
C GLN A 293 -4.95 11.38 -5.35
N LYS A 294 -3.77 10.90 -4.95
CA LYS A 294 -3.45 9.47 -4.93
C LYS A 294 -4.32 8.69 -3.95
N VAL A 295 -4.66 9.26 -2.79
CA VAL A 295 -5.61 8.65 -1.85
C VAL A 295 -7.01 8.59 -2.44
N GLN A 296 -7.47 9.64 -3.15
CA GLN A 296 -8.74 9.61 -3.88
C GLN A 296 -8.74 8.45 -4.89
N LEU A 297 -7.71 8.35 -5.73
CA LEU A 297 -7.56 7.28 -6.70
C LEU A 297 -7.57 5.90 -6.03
N ALA A 298 -6.79 5.73 -4.97
CA ALA A 298 -6.70 4.47 -4.24
C ALA A 298 -8.04 4.06 -3.61
N SER A 299 -8.81 5.01 -3.09
CA SER A 299 -10.13 4.75 -2.49
C SER A 299 -11.17 4.19 -3.48
N GLU A 300 -10.98 4.47 -4.77
CA GLU A 300 -11.86 4.06 -5.85
C GLU A 300 -11.39 2.76 -6.54
N THR A 301 -10.08 2.48 -6.48
CA THR A 301 -9.46 1.49 -7.37
C THR A 301 -8.56 0.47 -6.67
N THR A 302 -8.38 0.55 -5.36
CA THR A 302 -7.55 -0.38 -4.59
C THR A 302 -8.13 -0.65 -3.20
N GLY A 303 -7.49 -1.52 -2.42
CA GLY A 303 -7.83 -1.77 -1.02
C GLY A 303 -7.14 -0.82 -0.04
N GLY A 304 -6.33 0.14 -0.50
CA GLY A 304 -5.67 1.09 0.38
C GLY A 304 -4.40 1.73 -0.17
N ILE A 305 -3.62 2.31 0.75
CA ILE A 305 -2.33 2.97 0.50
C ILE A 305 -1.20 2.20 1.18
N MET A 306 -0.03 2.18 0.56
CA MET A 306 1.24 1.78 1.17
C MET A 306 2.23 2.94 1.15
N ILE A 307 3.10 3.04 2.14
CA ILE A 307 4.02 4.16 2.35
C ILE A 307 5.44 3.66 2.49
N TRP A 308 6.34 4.10 1.62
CA TRP A 308 7.78 3.95 1.74
C TRP A 308 8.42 5.31 2.01
N GLU A 309 8.95 5.62 3.19
CA GLU A 309 8.71 4.96 4.46
C GLU A 309 8.22 5.98 5.51
N ILE A 310 7.51 5.51 6.51
CA ILE A 310 6.79 6.36 7.45
C ILE A 310 7.67 7.25 8.31
N ALA A 311 8.93 6.86 8.53
CA ALA A 311 9.89 7.65 9.32
C ALA A 311 10.54 8.81 8.53
N GLN A 312 10.17 8.98 7.26
CA GLN A 312 10.63 10.07 6.40
C GLN A 312 9.61 11.22 6.28
N ASP A 313 8.48 11.12 6.98
CA ASP A 313 7.44 12.13 7.03
C ASP A 313 7.90 13.40 7.77
N SER A 314 7.13 14.48 7.62
CA SER A 314 7.12 15.61 8.56
C SER A 314 6.21 15.25 9.73
N PHE A 315 6.71 15.35 10.97
CA PHE A 315 5.95 14.96 12.18
C PHE A 315 5.17 16.11 12.81
N ASP A 316 4.74 17.06 12.00
CA ASP A 316 3.97 18.25 12.38
C ASP A 316 2.69 18.38 11.53
N GLU A 317 2.09 19.55 11.49
CA GLU A 317 0.87 19.85 10.72
C GLU A 317 1.00 19.64 9.19
N TYR A 318 2.22 19.43 8.68
CA TYR A 318 2.50 19.18 7.27
C TYR A 318 2.62 17.70 6.91
N SER A 319 2.40 16.80 7.86
CA SER A 319 2.51 15.34 7.69
C SER A 319 1.69 14.81 6.51
N LEU A 320 2.31 13.97 5.67
CA LEU A 320 1.63 13.25 4.59
C LEU A 320 0.75 12.12 5.13
N LEU A 321 1.14 11.48 6.23
CA LEU A 321 0.28 10.48 6.89
C LEU A 321 -1.02 11.12 7.41
N ASP A 322 -0.95 12.36 7.87
CA ASP A 322 -2.12 13.17 8.23
C ASP A 322 -3.05 13.43 7.04
N VAL A 323 -2.49 13.74 5.88
CA VAL A 323 -3.25 13.93 4.63
C VAL A 323 -3.98 12.65 4.25
N ILE A 324 -3.29 11.51 4.27
CA ILE A 324 -3.87 10.20 3.96
C ILE A 324 -5.05 9.92 4.89
N HIS A 325 -4.85 10.06 6.19
CA HIS A 325 -5.88 9.81 7.20
C HIS A 325 -7.09 10.73 7.03
N LYS A 326 -6.86 12.05 6.93
CA LYS A 326 -7.93 13.06 6.76
C LYS A 326 -8.72 12.84 5.47
N LYS A 327 -8.03 12.46 4.37
CA LYS A 327 -8.70 12.20 3.09
C LYS A 327 -9.59 10.97 3.16
N TYR A 328 -9.11 9.85 3.70
CA TYR A 328 -9.94 8.66 3.88
C TYR A 328 -11.15 8.93 4.79
N THR A 329 -10.95 9.65 5.91
CA THR A 329 -12.04 10.05 6.81
C THR A 329 -13.09 10.88 6.07
N LYS A 330 -12.66 11.87 5.26
CA LYS A 330 -13.56 12.71 4.44
C LYS A 330 -14.35 11.89 3.42
N LEU A 331 -13.77 10.81 2.90
CA LEU A 331 -14.42 9.89 1.97
C LEU A 331 -15.34 8.86 2.67
N GLY A 332 -15.46 8.92 4.00
CA GLY A 332 -16.31 8.03 4.78
C GLY A 332 -15.71 6.63 5.03
N PHE A 333 -14.43 6.44 4.71
CA PHE A 333 -13.73 5.23 5.13
C PHE A 333 -13.46 5.28 6.63
N ILE A 334 -13.64 4.14 7.28
CA ILE A 334 -13.16 3.97 8.64
C ILE A 334 -11.65 3.74 8.55
N THR A 335 -10.91 4.83 8.54
CA THR A 335 -9.51 4.79 8.96
C THR A 335 -9.55 4.83 10.47
N THR A 336 -9.91 3.71 11.05
CA THR A 336 -10.18 3.66 12.47
C THR A 336 -9.03 4.35 13.19
N ASP A 337 -9.40 5.21 14.11
CA ASP A 337 -8.56 5.49 15.27
C ASP A 337 -8.38 4.13 15.97
N LEU A 338 -7.40 3.35 15.49
CA LEU A 338 -7.19 1.96 15.88
C LEU A 338 -6.71 1.88 17.34
N CYS A 339 -6.39 3.03 17.90
CA CYS A 339 -5.91 3.13 19.27
C CYS A 339 -7.02 3.08 20.32
N GLY A 340 -8.28 3.16 19.91
CA GLY A 340 -9.47 3.07 20.78
C GLY A 340 -9.38 4.00 21.98
N ASN A 341 -10.16 5.08 21.98
CA ASN A 341 -10.48 5.78 23.23
C ASN A 341 -11.56 5.02 23.98
#